data_914a1097d866525148612ed4056fda96
#
_entry.id   914a1097d866525148612ed4056fda96
#
_cell.length_a   1.000
_cell.length_b   1.000
_cell.length_c   1.000
_cell.angle_alpha   90.00
_cell.angle_beta   90.00
_cell.angle_gamma   90.00
#
_symmetry.space_group_name_H-M   'P 1'
#
loop_
_entity.id
_entity.type
_entity.pdbx_description
1 polymer ?
#
loop_
_entity_poly.entity_id
_entity_poly.type
_entity_poly.pdbx_seq_one_letter_code
_entity_poly.pdbx_strand_id
1 'polypeptide(L)'
;NIFVGKIFCGICGRNLYRQRFLGAHDAVYTYRCPTRYQGKQHIEIHIREKQLINIIMTILNKHAKVMTGLSITKIQSKNRLSEQCKIINCKISDNIARLKILDKVIKSLYENLSNGIISQDEYKEFGDKYTEEANELKAENVALKEQICNLEIEYSKCITASENLLEVVSKGSLTSQLVDALIERIEVMDNDNVNIMFKFEDEFKKLKDCGVFENA
;
A
#
# COMPACT_ATOMS: atom_id res chain seq x y z
N ASN A 1 -11.93 22.83 -10.92
CA ASN A 1 -12.49 21.83 -10.00
C ASN A 1 -11.40 20.83 -9.61
N ILE A 2 -10.91 20.92 -8.38
CA ILE A 2 -9.80 20.05 -7.89
C ILE A 2 -10.28 18.67 -7.41
N PHE A 3 -11.59 18.48 -7.26
CA PHE A 3 -12.17 17.22 -6.71
C PHE A 3 -13.00 16.44 -7.74
N VAL A 4 -12.65 16.51 -9.02
CA VAL A 4 -13.38 15.78 -10.08
C VAL A 4 -13.37 14.28 -9.81
N GLY A 5 -14.55 13.64 -9.77
CA GLY A 5 -14.68 12.20 -9.56
C GLY A 5 -14.34 11.69 -8.16
N LYS A 6 -14.08 12.59 -7.18
CA LYS A 6 -13.65 12.20 -5.84
C LYS A 6 -14.71 12.43 -4.75
N ILE A 7 -15.73 13.25 -4.99
CA ILE A 7 -16.72 13.64 -3.99
C ILE A 7 -18.04 12.90 -4.20
N PHE A 8 -18.51 12.26 -3.13
CA PHE A 8 -19.71 11.46 -3.11
C PHE A 8 -20.63 11.87 -1.96
N CYS A 9 -21.92 11.65 -2.12
CA CYS A 9 -22.90 11.72 -1.05
C CYS A 9 -22.76 10.50 -0.13
N GLY A 10 -22.50 10.71 1.15
CA GLY A 10 -22.36 9.62 2.12
C GLY A 10 -23.68 8.89 2.42
N ILE A 11 -24.85 9.46 2.03
CA ILE A 11 -26.15 8.82 2.24
C ILE A 11 -26.56 7.96 1.05
N CYS A 12 -26.41 8.46 -0.21
CA CYS A 12 -26.88 7.76 -1.40
C CYS A 12 -25.77 7.27 -2.33
N GLY A 13 -24.51 7.54 -2.03
CA GLY A 13 -23.34 7.10 -2.80
C GLY A 13 -23.13 7.80 -4.16
N ARG A 14 -24.01 8.72 -4.57
CA ARG A 14 -23.90 9.41 -5.87
C ARG A 14 -22.85 10.51 -5.82
N ASN A 15 -22.21 10.79 -6.96
CA ASN A 15 -21.30 11.92 -7.12
C ASN A 15 -22.01 13.24 -6.82
N LEU A 16 -21.37 14.08 -6.01
CA LEU A 16 -21.82 15.46 -5.83
C LEU A 16 -21.40 16.31 -7.04
N TYR A 17 -22.31 17.17 -7.53
CA TYR A 17 -22.00 18.08 -8.61
C TYR A 17 -21.57 19.45 -8.06
N ARG A 18 -20.61 20.08 -8.74
CA ARG A 18 -20.09 21.41 -8.40
C ARG A 18 -20.99 22.46 -9.01
N GLN A 19 -21.56 23.35 -8.20
CA GLN A 19 -22.39 24.46 -8.62
C GLN A 19 -21.67 25.78 -8.31
N ARG A 20 -21.73 26.71 -9.27
CA ARG A 20 -21.19 28.06 -9.13
C ARG A 20 -22.31 29.01 -8.75
N PHE A 21 -22.11 29.82 -7.73
CA PHE A 21 -22.96 30.96 -7.38
C PHE A 21 -22.16 32.25 -7.55
N LEU A 22 -22.82 33.25 -8.12
CA LEU A 22 -22.25 34.58 -8.17
C LEU A 22 -22.49 35.25 -6.81
N GLY A 23 -21.43 35.44 -6.05
CA GLY A 23 -21.44 36.29 -4.84
C GLY A 23 -21.27 37.76 -5.19
N ALA A 24 -21.44 38.65 -4.19
CA ALA A 24 -21.30 40.11 -4.39
C ALA A 24 -19.88 40.53 -4.84
N HIS A 25 -18.85 39.78 -4.44
CA HIS A 25 -17.44 40.06 -4.75
C HIS A 25 -16.74 38.92 -5.51
N ASP A 26 -17.06 37.64 -5.17
CA ASP A 26 -16.40 36.47 -5.74
C ASP A 26 -17.39 35.35 -6.06
N ALA A 27 -16.98 34.46 -6.99
CA ALA A 27 -17.72 33.27 -7.31
C ALA A 27 -17.58 32.23 -6.15
N VAL A 28 -18.68 31.80 -5.57
CA VAL A 28 -18.75 30.79 -4.55
C VAL A 28 -19.08 29.44 -5.21
N TYR A 29 -18.27 28.44 -4.94
CA TYR A 29 -18.50 27.07 -5.41
C TYR A 29 -19.01 26.18 -4.27
N THR A 30 -20.04 25.38 -4.58
CA THR A 30 -20.68 24.48 -3.63
C THR A 30 -20.87 23.12 -4.29
N TYR A 31 -20.62 22.03 -3.56
CA TYR A 31 -20.94 20.68 -3.98
C TYR A 31 -22.30 20.28 -3.43
N ARG A 32 -23.17 19.73 -4.29
CA ARG A 32 -24.54 19.34 -3.94
C ARG A 32 -24.85 17.93 -4.41
N CYS A 33 -25.69 17.23 -3.66
CA CYS A 33 -26.24 15.95 -4.09
C CYS A 33 -27.31 16.14 -5.15
N PRO A 34 -27.25 15.42 -6.29
CA PRO A 34 -28.26 15.52 -7.34
C PRO A 34 -29.61 14.87 -6.95
N THR A 35 -29.65 14.10 -5.87
CA THR A 35 -30.86 13.40 -5.44
C THR A 35 -31.79 14.38 -4.77
N ARG A 36 -32.61 15.05 -5.57
CA ARG A 36 -33.85 15.67 -5.12
C ARG A 36 -34.90 14.59 -5.05
N TYR A 37 -35.29 14.18 -3.85
CA TYR A 37 -36.52 13.51 -3.52
C TYR A 37 -37.11 12.52 -4.54
N GLN A 38 -36.88 11.24 -4.33
CA GLN A 38 -37.85 10.19 -4.61
C GLN A 38 -38.07 9.42 -3.31
N GLY A 39 -38.99 9.92 -2.45
CA GLY A 39 -39.63 9.12 -1.40
C GLY A 39 -38.77 8.63 -0.20
N LYS A 40 -37.48 8.87 -0.15
CA LYS A 40 -36.64 8.59 1.02
C LYS A 40 -36.15 9.92 1.59
N GLN A 41 -36.25 10.09 2.91
CA GLN A 41 -35.78 11.27 3.64
C GLN A 41 -34.27 11.42 3.47
N HIS A 42 -33.90 12.11 2.41
CA HIS A 42 -32.52 12.46 2.15
C HIS A 42 -32.36 13.95 2.49
N ILE A 43 -31.65 14.23 3.57
CA ILE A 43 -31.27 15.61 3.92
C ILE A 43 -30.48 16.20 2.75
N GLU A 44 -30.82 17.43 2.34
CA GLU A 44 -30.09 18.11 1.26
C GLU A 44 -28.64 18.31 1.68
N ILE A 45 -27.74 17.52 1.08
CA ILE A 45 -26.31 17.64 1.31
C ILE A 45 -25.75 18.72 0.39
N HIS A 46 -25.15 19.74 0.99
CA HIS A 46 -24.37 20.74 0.28
C HIS A 46 -23.19 21.18 1.15
N ILE A 47 -22.02 21.33 0.53
CA ILE A 47 -20.81 21.81 1.21
C ILE A 47 -20.10 22.83 0.33
N ARG A 48 -19.65 23.93 0.91
CA ARG A 48 -18.85 24.93 0.20
C ARG A 48 -17.45 24.38 -0.08
N GLU A 49 -16.96 24.58 -1.31
CA GLU A 49 -15.62 24.12 -1.71
C GLU A 49 -14.52 24.61 -0.76
N LYS A 50 -14.59 25.90 -0.36
CA LYS A 50 -13.62 26.47 0.59
C LYS A 50 -13.65 25.79 1.96
N GLN A 51 -14.83 25.43 2.45
CA GLN A 51 -15.00 24.71 3.72
C GLN A 51 -14.41 23.29 3.60
N LEU A 52 -14.70 22.58 2.52
CA LEU A 52 -14.15 21.26 2.25
C LEU A 52 -12.62 21.28 2.17
N ILE A 53 -12.05 22.26 1.45
CA ILE A 53 -10.59 22.44 1.40
C ILE A 53 -10.01 22.64 2.80
N ASN A 54 -10.63 23.48 3.64
CA ASN A 54 -10.16 23.72 5.00
C ASN A 54 -10.20 22.44 5.88
N ILE A 55 -11.26 21.65 5.76
CA ILE A 55 -11.37 20.36 6.47
C ILE A 55 -10.24 19.43 6.03
N ILE A 56 -10.05 19.26 4.72
CA ILE A 56 -8.99 18.41 4.16
C ILE A 56 -7.61 18.89 4.62
N MET A 57 -7.33 20.18 4.50
CA MET A 57 -6.04 20.75 4.93
C MET A 57 -5.78 20.56 6.43
N THR A 58 -6.82 20.65 7.26
CA THR A 58 -6.69 20.42 8.71
C THR A 58 -6.30 18.96 8.99
N ILE A 59 -6.91 18.01 8.29
CA ILE A 59 -6.60 16.58 8.43
C ILE A 59 -5.20 16.28 7.90
N LEU A 60 -4.85 16.77 6.71
CA LEU A 60 -3.53 16.59 6.12
C LEU A 60 -2.42 17.20 6.99
N ASN A 61 -2.66 18.36 7.60
CA ASN A 61 -1.72 18.97 8.54
C ASN A 61 -1.54 18.12 9.82
N LYS A 62 -2.58 17.47 10.32
CA LYS A 62 -2.45 16.52 11.45
C LYS A 62 -1.61 15.31 11.05
N HIS A 63 -1.90 14.70 9.90
CA HIS A 63 -1.10 13.59 9.38
C HIS A 63 0.36 14.01 9.14
N ALA A 64 0.62 15.19 8.58
CA ALA A 64 1.97 15.67 8.35
C ALA A 64 2.74 15.90 9.65
N LYS A 65 2.11 16.39 10.72
CA LYS A 65 2.76 16.51 12.04
C LYS A 65 3.18 15.17 12.62
N VAL A 66 2.35 14.15 12.46
CA VAL A 66 2.71 12.77 12.83
C VAL A 66 3.88 12.30 11.95
N MET A 67 3.86 12.60 10.66
CA MET A 67 4.90 12.23 9.70
C MET A 67 6.21 13.01 9.89
N THR A 68 6.20 14.27 10.33
CA THR A 68 7.44 15.02 10.64
C THR A 68 8.12 14.48 11.90
N GLY A 69 7.39 13.93 12.87
CA GLY A 69 7.94 13.05 13.89
C GLY A 69 8.58 11.79 13.30
N LEU A 70 8.05 11.28 12.19
CA LEU A 70 8.55 10.11 11.44
C LEU A 70 9.70 10.45 10.46
N SER A 71 10.00 11.73 10.16
CA SER A 71 11.13 12.07 9.26
C SER A 71 12.50 11.74 9.86
N ILE A 72 12.62 11.68 11.18
CA ILE A 72 13.77 11.07 11.87
C ILE A 72 13.80 9.55 11.55
N THR A 73 12.64 8.95 11.27
CA THR A 73 12.49 7.53 10.98
C THR A 73 12.73 7.15 9.51
N LYS A 74 12.88 8.11 8.58
CA LYS A 74 13.11 7.80 7.15
C LYS A 74 14.42 7.02 6.96
N ILE A 75 15.47 7.39 7.67
CA ILE A 75 16.76 6.68 7.67
C ILE A 75 16.61 5.35 8.42
N GLN A 76 15.91 5.35 9.55
CA GLN A 76 15.67 4.15 10.34
C GLN A 76 14.79 3.14 9.62
N SER A 77 13.70 3.59 8.97
CA SER A 77 12.83 2.71 8.19
C SER A 77 13.54 2.11 6.97
N LYS A 78 14.41 2.88 6.29
CA LYS A 78 15.26 2.36 5.23
C LYS A 78 16.24 1.30 5.73
N ASN A 79 16.84 1.51 6.90
CA ASN A 79 17.74 0.55 7.51
C ASN A 79 16.99 -0.74 7.89
N ARG A 80 15.80 -0.64 8.48
CA ARG A 80 14.94 -1.79 8.83
C ARG A 80 14.50 -2.57 7.60
N LEU A 81 14.07 -1.90 6.53
CA LEU A 81 13.77 -2.56 5.25
C LEU A 81 15.00 -3.33 4.74
N SER A 82 16.18 -2.68 4.78
CA SER A 82 17.43 -3.33 4.38
C SER A 82 17.78 -4.54 5.25
N GLU A 83 17.53 -4.50 6.55
CA GLU A 83 17.72 -5.63 7.45
C GLU A 83 16.75 -6.78 7.16
N GLN A 84 15.47 -6.49 6.93
CA GLN A 84 14.49 -7.51 6.56
C GLN A 84 14.84 -8.17 5.23
N CYS A 85 15.21 -7.37 4.21
CA CYS A 85 15.67 -7.90 2.93
C CYS A 85 16.94 -8.76 3.10
N LYS A 86 17.86 -8.39 3.99
CA LYS A 86 19.05 -9.21 4.30
C LYS A 86 18.66 -10.56 4.90
N ILE A 87 17.74 -10.60 5.86
CA ILE A 87 17.28 -11.84 6.49
C ILE A 87 16.66 -12.77 5.44
N ILE A 88 15.81 -12.23 4.56
CA ILE A 88 15.19 -13.02 3.48
C ILE A 88 16.26 -13.50 2.50
N ASN A 89 17.22 -12.66 2.12
CA ASN A 89 18.31 -13.04 1.23
C ASN A 89 19.24 -14.10 1.85
N CYS A 90 19.44 -14.10 3.17
CA CYS A 90 20.16 -15.18 3.86
C CYS A 90 19.43 -16.52 3.68
N LYS A 91 18.10 -16.55 3.89
CA LYS A 91 17.30 -17.78 3.67
C LYS A 91 17.41 -18.30 2.23
N ILE A 92 17.31 -17.38 1.25
CA ILE A 92 17.49 -17.73 -0.17
C ILE A 92 18.87 -18.33 -0.41
N SER A 93 19.92 -17.76 0.21
CA SER A 93 21.30 -18.26 0.09
C SER A 93 21.46 -19.66 0.69
N ASP A 94 20.84 -19.90 1.86
CA ASP A 94 20.86 -21.22 2.51
C ASP A 94 20.13 -22.26 1.66
N ASN A 95 18.96 -21.91 1.10
CA ASN A 95 18.22 -22.78 0.19
C ASN A 95 19.03 -23.08 -1.08
N ILE A 96 19.74 -22.10 -1.64
CA ILE A 96 20.62 -22.30 -2.80
C ILE A 96 21.78 -23.25 -2.43
N ALA A 97 22.37 -23.11 -1.27
CA ALA A 97 23.42 -23.99 -0.79
C ALA A 97 22.90 -25.44 -0.64
N ARG A 98 21.71 -25.61 -0.07
CA ARG A 98 21.04 -26.91 0.06
C ARG A 98 20.74 -27.53 -1.30
N LEU A 99 20.23 -26.76 -2.27
CA LEU A 99 19.97 -27.23 -3.62
C LEU A 99 21.24 -27.75 -4.32
N LYS A 100 22.38 -27.08 -4.10
CA LYS A 100 23.67 -27.56 -4.63
C LYS A 100 24.12 -28.90 -4.02
N ILE A 101 23.80 -29.11 -2.74
CA ILE A 101 24.06 -30.40 -2.05
C ILE A 101 23.16 -31.47 -2.63
N LEU A 102 21.86 -31.21 -2.75
CA LEU A 102 20.88 -32.13 -3.34
C LEU A 102 21.26 -32.55 -4.76
N ASP A 103 21.71 -31.63 -5.61
CA ASP A 103 22.17 -31.94 -6.96
C ASP A 103 23.35 -32.92 -6.96
N LYS A 104 24.31 -32.75 -6.04
CA LYS A 104 25.43 -33.66 -5.87
C LYS A 104 24.96 -35.04 -5.37
N VAL A 105 24.03 -35.09 -4.40
CA VAL A 105 23.49 -36.33 -3.84
C VAL A 105 22.73 -37.12 -4.91
N ILE A 106 21.89 -36.45 -5.71
CA ILE A 106 21.14 -37.11 -6.80
C ILE A 106 22.11 -37.69 -7.84
N LYS A 107 23.20 -37.00 -8.18
CA LYS A 107 24.24 -37.53 -9.08
C LYS A 107 24.93 -38.74 -8.48
N SER A 108 25.28 -38.68 -7.19
CA SER A 108 25.90 -39.83 -6.48
C SER A 108 24.97 -41.04 -6.37
N LEU A 109 23.65 -40.84 -6.23
CA LEU A 109 22.69 -41.92 -6.27
C LEU A 109 22.71 -42.70 -7.59
N TYR A 110 22.83 -41.98 -8.72
CA TYR A 110 22.94 -42.56 -10.04
C TYR A 110 24.23 -43.41 -10.17
N GLU A 111 25.35 -42.88 -9.67
CA GLU A 111 26.62 -43.61 -9.65
C GLU A 111 26.55 -44.89 -8.79
N ASN A 112 25.93 -44.79 -7.60
CA ASN A 112 25.74 -45.93 -6.69
C ASN A 112 24.84 -47.00 -7.29
N LEU A 113 23.78 -46.63 -8.02
CA LEU A 113 22.95 -47.58 -8.76
C LEU A 113 23.77 -48.29 -9.86
N SER A 114 24.54 -47.51 -10.64
CA SER A 114 25.37 -48.04 -11.71
C SER A 114 26.43 -49.02 -11.21
N ASN A 115 26.94 -48.82 -10.00
CA ASN A 115 27.92 -49.68 -9.34
C ASN A 115 27.28 -50.83 -8.55
N GLY A 116 25.96 -50.97 -8.56
CA GLY A 116 25.27 -52.04 -7.84
C GLY A 116 25.29 -51.90 -6.31
N ILE A 117 25.58 -50.69 -5.78
CA ILE A 117 25.67 -50.43 -4.34
C ILE A 117 24.26 -50.28 -3.75
N ILE A 118 23.31 -49.73 -4.53
CA ILE A 118 21.91 -49.59 -4.15
C ILE A 118 21.01 -50.27 -5.17
N SER A 119 19.83 -50.73 -4.71
CA SER A 119 18.79 -51.31 -5.55
C SER A 119 18.05 -50.25 -6.36
N GLN A 120 17.30 -50.70 -7.37
CA GLN A 120 16.48 -49.80 -8.20
C GLN A 120 15.33 -49.18 -7.38
N ASP A 121 14.79 -49.89 -6.40
CA ASP A 121 13.73 -49.40 -5.53
C ASP A 121 14.25 -48.30 -4.58
N GLU A 122 15.42 -48.54 -3.96
CA GLU A 122 16.07 -47.53 -3.12
C GLU A 122 16.45 -46.28 -3.91
N TYR A 123 16.98 -46.45 -5.14
CA TYR A 123 17.27 -45.31 -6.03
C TYR A 123 16.02 -44.48 -6.30
N LYS A 124 14.89 -45.14 -6.57
CA LYS A 124 13.63 -44.44 -6.83
C LYS A 124 13.11 -43.70 -5.60
N GLU A 125 13.07 -44.36 -4.45
CA GLU A 125 12.61 -43.80 -3.19
C GLU A 125 13.42 -42.56 -2.78
N PHE A 126 14.75 -42.65 -2.76
CA PHE A 126 15.61 -41.52 -2.42
C PHE A 126 15.60 -40.43 -3.51
N GLY A 127 15.56 -40.81 -4.77
CA GLY A 127 15.48 -39.87 -5.90
C GLY A 127 14.22 -39.03 -5.87
N ASP A 128 13.06 -39.64 -5.65
CA ASP A 128 11.77 -38.96 -5.53
C ASP A 128 11.79 -37.98 -4.34
N LYS A 129 12.26 -38.45 -3.17
CA LYS A 129 12.36 -37.65 -1.95
C LYS A 129 13.26 -36.40 -2.13
N TYR A 130 14.45 -36.56 -2.70
CA TYR A 130 15.37 -35.43 -2.90
C TYR A 130 14.91 -34.49 -4.02
N THR A 131 14.19 -35.01 -5.00
CA THR A 131 13.59 -34.19 -6.08
C THR A 131 12.44 -33.37 -5.53
N GLU A 132 11.59 -33.92 -4.66
CA GLU A 132 10.51 -33.18 -3.99
C GLU A 132 11.07 -32.08 -3.10
N GLU A 133 12.06 -32.38 -2.24
CA GLU A 133 12.75 -31.36 -1.43
C GLU A 133 13.34 -30.23 -2.30
N ALA A 134 13.96 -30.58 -3.42
CA ALA A 134 14.53 -29.58 -4.32
C ALA A 134 13.45 -28.70 -4.97
N ASN A 135 12.28 -29.24 -5.29
CA ASN A 135 11.17 -28.49 -5.85
C ASN A 135 10.53 -27.55 -4.81
N GLU A 136 10.37 -28.02 -3.56
CA GLU A 136 9.90 -27.19 -2.45
C GLU A 136 10.83 -26.01 -2.20
N LEU A 137 12.15 -26.22 -2.12
CA LEU A 137 13.13 -25.15 -1.93
C LEU A 137 13.15 -24.14 -3.09
N LYS A 138 12.94 -24.60 -4.33
CA LYS A 138 12.81 -23.70 -5.48
C LYS A 138 11.56 -22.85 -5.39
N ALA A 139 10.42 -23.44 -5.04
CA ALA A 139 9.14 -22.73 -4.86
C ALA A 139 9.24 -21.71 -3.72
N GLU A 140 9.86 -22.09 -2.59
CA GLU A 140 10.11 -21.18 -1.47
C GLU A 140 10.98 -19.99 -1.90
N ASN A 141 12.04 -20.21 -2.67
CA ASN A 141 12.89 -19.13 -3.17
C ASN A 141 12.14 -18.16 -4.09
N VAL A 142 11.18 -18.62 -4.89
CA VAL A 142 10.31 -17.74 -5.68
C VAL A 142 9.45 -16.88 -4.77
N ALA A 143 8.77 -17.48 -3.79
CA ALA A 143 7.93 -16.76 -2.85
C ALA A 143 8.72 -15.72 -2.02
N LEU A 144 9.93 -16.06 -1.57
CA LEU A 144 10.82 -15.15 -0.84
C LEU A 144 11.25 -13.95 -1.70
N LYS A 145 11.54 -14.15 -2.98
CA LYS A 145 11.87 -13.06 -3.91
C LYS A 145 10.67 -12.14 -4.16
N GLU A 146 9.48 -12.69 -4.33
CA GLU A 146 8.25 -11.92 -4.45
C GLU A 146 7.99 -11.11 -3.18
N GLN A 147 8.27 -11.66 -2.01
CA GLN A 147 8.16 -10.94 -0.74
C GLN A 147 9.08 -9.72 -0.68
N ILE A 148 10.34 -9.84 -1.09
CA ILE A 148 11.27 -8.68 -1.18
C ILE A 148 10.72 -7.62 -2.12
N CYS A 149 10.29 -8.01 -3.33
CA CYS A 149 9.77 -7.08 -4.32
C CYS A 149 8.53 -6.31 -3.78
N ASN A 150 7.62 -7.02 -3.12
CA ASN A 150 6.44 -6.40 -2.52
C ASN A 150 6.80 -5.41 -1.41
N LEU A 151 7.75 -5.75 -0.53
CA LEU A 151 8.24 -4.84 0.52
C LEU A 151 8.86 -3.56 -0.06
N GLU A 152 9.65 -3.68 -1.13
CA GLU A 152 10.27 -2.53 -1.80
C GLU A 152 9.23 -1.63 -2.48
N ILE A 153 8.23 -2.22 -3.14
CA ILE A 153 7.13 -1.48 -3.78
C ILE A 153 6.32 -0.73 -2.73
N GLU A 154 5.90 -1.39 -1.66
CA GLU A 154 5.10 -0.77 -0.58
C GLU A 154 5.90 0.37 0.10
N TYR A 155 7.18 0.16 0.37
CA TYR A 155 8.05 1.20 0.92
C TYR A 155 8.15 2.41 -0.02
N SER A 156 8.34 2.19 -1.32
CA SER A 156 8.40 3.25 -2.32
C SER A 156 7.11 4.08 -2.37
N LYS A 157 5.95 3.42 -2.34
CA LYS A 157 4.64 4.09 -2.30
C LYS A 157 4.50 4.97 -1.06
N CYS A 158 4.88 4.48 0.12
CA CYS A 158 4.83 5.24 1.36
C CYS A 158 5.74 6.48 1.33
N ILE A 159 6.95 6.35 0.79
CA ILE A 159 7.85 7.51 0.66
C ILE A 159 7.24 8.56 -0.26
N THR A 160 6.73 8.16 -1.42
CA THR A 160 6.08 9.08 -2.37
C THR A 160 4.86 9.76 -1.73
N ALA A 161 4.02 9.02 -1.00
CA ALA A 161 2.87 9.57 -0.30
C ALA A 161 3.30 10.61 0.76
N SER A 162 4.37 10.33 1.51
CA SER A 162 4.90 11.25 2.53
C SER A 162 5.46 12.54 1.91
N GLU A 163 6.13 12.44 0.77
CA GLU A 163 6.66 13.59 0.03
C GLU A 163 5.53 14.47 -0.51
N ASN A 164 4.51 13.87 -1.11
CA ASN A 164 3.30 14.58 -1.56
C ASN A 164 2.59 15.29 -0.40
N LEU A 165 2.49 14.65 0.76
CA LEU A 165 1.88 15.24 1.95
C LEU A 165 2.66 16.45 2.46
N LEU A 166 3.98 16.36 2.52
CA LEU A 166 4.85 17.48 2.91
C LEU A 166 4.78 18.63 1.91
N GLU A 167 4.63 18.35 0.62
CA GLU A 167 4.44 19.35 -0.42
C GLU A 167 3.13 20.14 -0.21
N VAL A 168 2.01 19.46 0.08
CA VAL A 168 0.73 20.13 0.41
C VAL A 168 0.88 21.08 1.58
N VAL A 169 1.51 20.61 2.65
CA VAL A 169 1.68 21.39 3.89
C VAL A 169 2.60 22.60 3.65
N SER A 170 3.70 22.42 2.94
CA SER A 170 4.66 23.49 2.65
C SER A 170 4.07 24.59 1.74
N LYS A 171 3.28 24.20 0.74
CA LYS A 171 2.63 25.13 -0.19
C LYS A 171 1.37 25.77 0.40
N GLY A 172 0.79 25.20 1.45
CA GLY A 172 -0.46 25.66 2.06
C GLY A 172 -1.67 25.65 1.11
N SER A 173 -1.58 24.93 -0.01
CA SER A 173 -2.62 24.88 -1.04
C SER A 173 -2.77 23.47 -1.60
N LEU A 174 -4.02 23.11 -1.91
CA LEU A 174 -4.39 21.83 -2.47
C LEU A 174 -4.55 21.95 -3.99
N THR A 175 -3.75 21.23 -4.76
CA THR A 175 -3.87 21.17 -6.23
C THR A 175 -4.62 19.90 -6.67
N SER A 176 -5.13 19.87 -7.91
CA SER A 176 -5.79 18.68 -8.46
C SER A 176 -4.87 17.46 -8.45
N GLN A 177 -3.59 17.65 -8.80
CA GLN A 177 -2.60 16.58 -8.82
C GLN A 177 -2.37 15.99 -7.43
N LEU A 178 -2.29 16.85 -6.39
CA LEU A 178 -2.12 16.40 -5.00
C LEU A 178 -3.38 15.71 -4.45
N VAL A 179 -4.57 16.19 -4.83
CA VAL A 179 -5.83 15.49 -4.51
C VAL A 179 -5.85 14.11 -5.13
N ASP A 180 -5.47 14.00 -6.41
CA ASP A 180 -5.44 12.72 -7.10
C ASP A 180 -4.38 11.76 -6.52
N ALA A 181 -3.25 12.28 -6.06
CA ALA A 181 -2.19 11.48 -5.45
C ALA A 181 -2.54 10.98 -4.03
N LEU A 182 -3.19 11.82 -3.21
CA LEU A 182 -3.38 11.55 -1.79
C LEU A 182 -4.77 11.01 -1.44
N ILE A 183 -5.81 11.42 -2.17
CA ILE A 183 -7.21 11.13 -1.80
C ILE A 183 -7.80 10.10 -2.77
N GLU A 184 -8.33 9.03 -2.20
CA GLU A 184 -9.10 8.05 -2.94
C GLU A 184 -10.54 8.50 -3.10
N ARG A 185 -11.21 8.84 -1.99
CA ARG A 185 -12.63 9.15 -1.95
C ARG A 185 -12.96 10.12 -0.83
N ILE A 186 -13.94 11.00 -1.06
CA ILE A 186 -14.51 11.93 -0.11
C ILE A 186 -16.01 11.67 -0.04
N GLU A 187 -16.53 11.36 1.13
CA GLU A 187 -17.95 11.17 1.38
C GLU A 187 -18.46 12.26 2.31
N VAL A 188 -19.44 13.02 1.83
CA VAL A 188 -20.07 14.10 2.59
C VAL A 188 -21.35 13.55 3.21
N MET A 189 -21.38 13.47 4.54
CA MET A 189 -22.55 13.01 5.31
C MET A 189 -23.51 14.15 5.60
N ASP A 190 -22.96 15.30 5.95
CA ASP A 190 -23.65 16.57 6.15
C ASP A 190 -22.68 17.73 5.93
N ASN A 191 -23.09 18.96 6.31
CA ASN A 191 -22.26 20.16 6.07
C ASN A 191 -20.94 20.18 6.84
N ASP A 192 -20.84 19.44 7.94
CA ASP A 192 -19.68 19.44 8.86
C ASP A 192 -19.00 18.08 8.97
N ASN A 193 -19.72 16.99 8.62
CA ASN A 193 -19.22 15.64 8.68
C ASN A 193 -18.81 15.16 7.29
N VAL A 194 -17.50 15.03 7.10
CA VAL A 194 -16.88 14.56 5.86
C VAL A 194 -15.99 13.37 6.22
N ASN A 195 -16.21 12.23 5.57
CA ASN A 195 -15.33 11.09 5.63
C ASN A 195 -14.37 11.13 4.44
N ILE A 196 -13.07 11.05 4.69
CA ILE A 196 -12.03 11.12 3.68
C ILE A 196 -11.21 9.83 3.72
N MET A 197 -11.19 9.11 2.61
CA MET A 197 -10.36 7.93 2.42
C MET A 197 -9.07 8.36 1.72
N PHE A 198 -7.95 8.18 2.39
CA PHE A 198 -6.64 8.47 1.84
C PHE A 198 -6.02 7.21 1.25
N LYS A 199 -5.34 7.34 0.11
CA LYS A 199 -4.67 6.23 -0.59
C LYS A 199 -3.50 5.64 0.18
N PHE A 200 -2.92 6.40 1.11
CA PHE A 200 -1.71 6.00 1.84
C PHE A 200 -1.97 5.32 3.18
N GLU A 201 -3.22 5.29 3.68
CA GLU A 201 -3.52 4.71 5.00
C GLU A 201 -3.24 3.20 5.04
N ASP A 202 -3.62 2.48 4.00
CA ASP A 202 -3.41 1.03 3.91
C ASP A 202 -1.93 0.67 3.76
N GLU A 203 -1.16 1.45 2.98
CA GLU A 203 0.26 1.24 2.80
C GLU A 203 1.05 1.45 4.11
N PHE A 204 0.71 2.50 4.87
CA PHE A 204 1.33 2.72 6.19
C PHE A 204 1.01 1.61 7.18
N LYS A 205 -0.24 1.13 7.21
CA LYS A 205 -0.65 0.04 8.08
C LYS A 205 0.12 -1.25 7.76
N LYS A 206 0.22 -1.62 6.48
CA LYS A 206 0.97 -2.80 6.04
C LYS A 206 2.43 -2.75 6.44
N LEU A 207 3.10 -1.61 6.23
CA LEU A 207 4.52 -1.46 6.60
C LEU A 207 4.73 -1.45 8.11
N LYS A 208 3.76 -0.96 8.88
CA LYS A 208 3.76 -1.04 10.33
C LYS A 208 3.64 -2.50 10.78
N ASP A 209 2.71 -3.25 10.19
CA ASP A 209 2.51 -4.67 10.48
C ASP A 209 3.73 -5.52 10.10
N CYS A 210 4.47 -5.11 9.06
CA CYS A 210 5.75 -5.72 8.66
C CYS A 210 6.95 -5.25 9.52
N GLY A 211 6.77 -4.39 10.53
CA GLY A 211 7.84 -3.92 11.41
C GLY A 211 8.82 -2.93 10.75
N VAL A 212 8.49 -2.39 9.57
CA VAL A 212 9.30 -1.36 8.90
C VAL A 212 9.13 0.01 9.56
N PHE A 213 7.92 0.29 10.13
CA PHE A 213 7.64 1.47 10.93
C PHE A 213 7.28 1.10 12.37
N GLU A 214 7.73 1.90 13.34
CA GLU A 214 7.33 1.72 14.75
C GLU A 214 5.87 2.11 14.99
N ASN A 215 5.30 1.47 16.03
CA ASN A 215 4.04 1.92 16.61
C ASN A 215 4.29 3.28 17.29
N ALA A 216 3.83 4.38 16.68
CA ALA A 216 3.77 5.68 17.32
C ALA A 216 2.55 5.74 18.27
#